data_9485ebc095f85bc8216cba38fcb13ddc
#
_entry.id   9485ebc095f85bc8216cba38fcb13ddc
#
_cell.length_a   1.000
_cell.length_b   1.000
_cell.length_c   1.000
_cell.angle_alpha   90.00
_cell.angle_beta   90.00
_cell.angle_gamma   90.00
#
_symmetry.space_group_name_H-M   'P 1'
#
loop_
_entity.id
_entity.type
_entity.pdbx_description
1 polymer ?
#
loop_
_entity_poly.entity_id
_entity_poly.type
_entity_poly.pdbx_seq_one_letter_code
_entity_poly.pdbx_strand_id
1 'polypeptide(L)'
;MARAASSDDGGGCVSLQKMGGVCMMQQFLSALGYQFKNPALLRRALTHPSMGPEDNQRLEFLGDAVLQYIMSDILYQSHPDCHEGQLTHLRALSVCEANLSQVAKKLHVGEVLIMDKGDRK
;
A
#
# COMPACT_ATOMS: atom_id res chain seq x y z
N MET A 1 -50.30 -6.47 -23.81
CA MET A 1 -49.97 -7.87 -24.19
C MET A 1 -48.48 -8.07 -23.97
N ALA A 2 -48.15 -8.74 -22.95
CA ALA A 2 -47.44 -10.00 -22.78
C ALA A 2 -46.09 -10.06 -23.52
N ARG A 3 -44.96 -10.31 -22.92
CA ARG A 3 -44.56 -11.49 -22.16
C ARG A 3 -43.22 -11.26 -21.48
N ALA A 4 -43.15 -11.77 -20.28
CA ALA A 4 -41.92 -12.07 -19.55
C ALA A 4 -41.09 -13.12 -20.31
N ALA A 5 -39.77 -13.01 -20.20
CA ALA A 5 -38.87 -14.13 -20.38
C ALA A 5 -37.77 -14.03 -19.29
N SER A 6 -37.91 -14.88 -18.33
CA SER A 6 -36.86 -15.31 -17.42
C SER A 6 -35.79 -16.06 -18.18
N SER A 7 -34.54 -15.82 -17.88
CA SER A 7 -33.48 -16.81 -18.07
C SER A 7 -32.56 -16.79 -16.87
N ASP A 8 -32.67 -17.87 -16.12
CA ASP A 8 -31.65 -18.43 -15.26
C ASP A 8 -30.30 -18.45 -15.99
N ASP A 9 -29.28 -18.00 -15.29
CA ASP A 9 -27.93 -18.44 -15.63
C ASP A 9 -27.18 -18.89 -14.39
N GLY A 10 -26.87 -20.14 -14.50
CA GLY A 10 -26.26 -21.00 -13.54
C GLY A 10 -24.98 -20.48 -12.93
N GLY A 11 -24.91 -20.66 -11.61
CA GLY A 11 -23.75 -20.46 -10.82
C GLY A 11 -22.56 -21.27 -11.28
N GLY A 12 -21.56 -20.55 -11.79
CA GLY A 12 -20.21 -21.05 -11.86
C GLY A 12 -19.50 -20.83 -10.54
N CYS A 13 -19.36 -21.90 -9.78
CA CYS A 13 -18.55 -21.96 -8.57
C CYS A 13 -17.08 -21.74 -8.96
N VAL A 14 -16.64 -20.50 -9.02
CA VAL A 14 -15.22 -20.15 -9.19
C VAL A 14 -14.54 -20.31 -7.85
N SER A 15 -13.60 -21.23 -7.79
CA SER A 15 -12.88 -21.68 -6.62
C SER A 15 -12.44 -20.54 -5.69
N LEU A 16 -12.80 -20.64 -4.43
CA LEU A 16 -12.53 -19.76 -3.29
C LEU A 16 -11.03 -19.37 -3.10
N GLN A 17 -10.10 -20.07 -3.72
CA GLN A 17 -8.67 -19.80 -3.63
C GLN A 17 -8.19 -18.58 -4.46
N LYS A 18 -8.91 -18.16 -5.48
CA LYS A 18 -8.62 -16.92 -6.23
C LYS A 18 -9.26 -15.67 -5.60
N MET A 19 -10.27 -15.84 -4.77
CA MET A 19 -10.99 -14.72 -4.15
C MET A 19 -10.22 -14.09 -2.99
N GLY A 20 -9.34 -14.82 -2.31
CA GLY A 20 -8.58 -14.29 -1.17
C GLY A 20 -7.64 -13.14 -1.55
N GLY A 21 -6.90 -13.28 -2.64
CA GLY A 21 -5.95 -12.24 -3.09
C GLY A 21 -6.61 -10.97 -3.63
N VAL A 22 -7.77 -11.10 -4.27
CA VAL A 22 -8.54 -9.94 -4.75
C VAL A 22 -9.15 -9.19 -3.58
N CYS A 23 -9.64 -9.90 -2.55
CA CYS A 23 -10.20 -9.28 -1.35
C CYS A 23 -9.14 -8.49 -0.57
N MET A 24 -7.94 -9.04 -0.38
CA MET A 24 -6.83 -8.38 0.33
C MET A 24 -6.36 -7.12 -0.41
N MET A 25 -6.21 -7.18 -1.72
CA MET A 25 -5.85 -6.02 -2.52
C MET A 25 -6.92 -4.92 -2.45
N GLN A 26 -8.19 -5.27 -2.48
CA GLN A 26 -9.28 -4.31 -2.34
C GLN A 26 -9.30 -3.67 -0.95
N GLN A 27 -9.06 -4.42 0.11
CA GLN A 27 -8.95 -3.89 1.48
C GLN A 27 -7.77 -2.92 1.60
N PHE A 28 -6.61 -3.28 1.06
CA PHE A 28 -5.44 -2.41 1.02
C PHE A 28 -5.73 -1.09 0.28
N LEU A 29 -6.29 -1.15 -0.93
CA LEU A 29 -6.62 0.04 -1.72
C LEU A 29 -7.69 0.90 -1.06
N SER A 30 -8.68 0.28 -0.41
CA SER A 30 -9.70 0.99 0.37
C SER A 30 -9.10 1.69 1.59
N ALA A 31 -8.21 1.03 2.33
CA ALA A 31 -7.52 1.60 3.48
C ALA A 31 -6.59 2.75 3.07
N LEU A 32 -5.95 2.64 1.90
CA LEU A 32 -5.10 3.68 1.34
C LEU A 32 -5.92 4.88 0.83
N GLY A 33 -7.18 4.69 0.46
CA GLY A 33 -8.06 5.73 -0.09
C GLY A 33 -7.63 6.23 -1.46
N TYR A 34 -6.89 5.43 -2.24
CA TYR A 34 -6.35 5.84 -3.53
C TYR A 34 -6.53 4.76 -4.61
N GLN A 35 -6.89 5.17 -5.81
CA GLN A 35 -6.94 4.31 -6.99
C GLN A 35 -5.74 4.55 -7.91
N PHE A 36 -4.95 3.52 -8.13
CA PHE A 36 -3.79 3.60 -9.02
C PHE A 36 -4.22 3.58 -10.50
N LYS A 37 -3.79 4.59 -11.25
CA LYS A 37 -4.00 4.65 -12.70
C LYS A 37 -3.17 3.62 -13.46
N ASN A 38 -2.01 3.24 -12.91
CA ASN A 38 -1.11 2.26 -13.48
C ASN A 38 -0.95 1.05 -12.55
N PRO A 39 -1.66 -0.06 -12.79
CA PRO A 39 -1.57 -1.26 -11.97
C PRO A 39 -0.19 -1.92 -11.98
N ALA A 40 0.57 -1.78 -13.08
CA ALA A 40 1.92 -2.33 -13.16
C ALA A 40 2.89 -1.60 -12.21
N LEU A 41 2.72 -0.29 -12.03
CA LEU A 41 3.49 0.50 -11.08
C LEU A 41 3.18 0.11 -9.62
N LEU A 42 1.90 -0.09 -9.30
CA LEU A 42 1.49 -0.61 -7.99
C LEU A 42 2.12 -1.99 -7.73
N ARG A 43 2.02 -2.91 -8.68
CA ARG A 43 2.60 -4.24 -8.55
C ARG A 43 4.10 -4.16 -8.29
N ARG A 44 4.82 -3.34 -9.04
CA ARG A 44 6.26 -3.13 -8.84
C ARG A 44 6.57 -2.56 -7.45
N ALA A 45 5.81 -1.58 -6.98
CA ALA A 45 5.97 -1.01 -5.64
C ALA A 45 5.79 -2.04 -4.52
N LEU A 46 4.96 -3.05 -4.74
CA LEU A 46 4.71 -4.13 -3.79
C LEU A 46 5.65 -5.34 -3.97
N THR A 47 6.56 -5.33 -4.94
CA THR A 47 7.44 -6.47 -5.23
C THR A 47 8.77 -6.31 -4.50
N HIS A 48 9.02 -7.23 -3.55
CA HIS A 48 10.26 -7.28 -2.79
C HIS A 48 11.45 -7.72 -3.67
N PRO A 49 12.69 -7.27 -3.39
CA PRO A 49 13.89 -7.63 -4.15
C PRO A 49 14.16 -9.15 -4.28
N SER A 50 13.66 -9.96 -3.35
CA SER A 50 13.76 -11.43 -3.45
C SER A 50 13.07 -12.04 -4.67
N MET A 51 12.19 -11.27 -5.33
CA MET A 51 11.44 -11.74 -6.51
C MET A 51 12.16 -11.49 -7.85
N GLY A 52 13.32 -10.85 -7.84
CA GLY A 52 14.13 -10.61 -9.05
C GLY A 52 14.20 -9.13 -9.44
N PRO A 53 14.66 -8.81 -10.67
CA PRO A 53 15.05 -7.46 -11.08
C PRO A 53 13.90 -6.45 -11.24
N GLU A 54 12.66 -6.91 -11.34
CA GLU A 54 11.46 -6.07 -11.41
C GLU A 54 10.93 -5.71 -10.01
N ASP A 55 11.83 -5.32 -9.12
CA ASP A 55 11.55 -5.03 -7.71
C ASP A 55 11.20 -3.55 -7.43
N ASN A 56 10.99 -3.24 -6.15
CA ASN A 56 10.61 -1.92 -5.67
C ASN A 56 11.78 -1.01 -5.27
N GLN A 57 13.04 -1.44 -5.32
CA GLN A 57 14.17 -0.68 -4.75
C GLN A 57 14.27 0.75 -5.28
N ARG A 58 14.09 0.96 -6.58
CA ARG A 58 14.13 2.32 -7.16
C ARG A 58 12.93 3.18 -6.73
N LEU A 59 11.78 2.56 -6.56
CA LEU A 59 10.57 3.24 -6.06
C LEU A 59 10.70 3.54 -4.57
N GLU A 60 11.32 2.66 -3.80
CA GLU A 60 11.65 2.87 -2.39
C GLU A 60 12.56 4.09 -2.21
N PHE A 61 13.64 4.17 -2.98
CA PHE A 61 14.54 5.34 -2.96
C PHE A 61 13.80 6.65 -3.21
N LEU A 62 12.94 6.71 -4.22
CA LEU A 62 12.15 7.89 -4.53
C LEU A 62 11.06 8.14 -3.46
N GLY A 63 10.41 7.08 -3.01
CA GLY A 63 9.35 7.13 -2.00
C GLY A 63 9.85 7.65 -0.65
N ASP A 64 11.06 7.28 -0.24
CA ASP A 64 11.66 7.81 0.98
C ASP A 64 11.82 9.33 0.91
N ALA A 65 12.32 9.86 -0.18
CA ALA A 65 12.45 11.31 -0.38
C ALA A 65 11.09 12.02 -0.35
N VAL A 66 10.05 11.44 -0.97
CA VAL A 66 8.69 11.97 -0.96
C VAL A 66 8.09 11.95 0.44
N LEU A 67 8.27 10.86 1.18
CA LEU A 67 7.80 10.73 2.56
C LEU A 67 8.44 11.77 3.47
N GLN A 68 9.76 11.96 3.36
CA GLN A 68 10.50 12.97 4.12
C GLN A 68 10.01 14.39 3.81
N TYR A 69 9.75 14.69 2.54
CA TYR A 69 9.22 15.99 2.12
C TYR A 69 7.83 16.24 2.69
N ILE A 70 6.89 15.30 2.51
CA ILE A 70 5.50 15.44 2.98
C ILE A 70 5.48 15.61 4.50
N MET A 71 6.26 14.80 5.24
CA MET A 71 6.33 14.91 6.69
C MET A 71 6.91 16.27 7.12
N SER A 72 7.92 16.78 6.41
CA SER A 72 8.48 18.11 6.68
C SER A 72 7.45 19.21 6.46
N ASP A 73 6.67 19.13 5.38
CA ASP A 73 5.61 20.11 5.09
C ASP A 73 4.52 20.09 6.17
N ILE A 74 4.05 18.91 6.56
CA ILE A 74 3.05 18.77 7.63
C ILE A 74 3.57 19.36 8.96
N LEU A 75 4.78 19.04 9.36
CA LEU A 75 5.37 19.51 10.60
C LEU A 75 5.61 21.03 10.57
N TYR A 76 6.10 21.54 9.47
CA TYR A 76 6.33 22.98 9.27
C TYR A 76 5.03 23.79 9.45
N GLN A 77 3.93 23.31 8.89
CA GLN A 77 2.64 23.98 8.98
C GLN A 77 1.97 23.81 10.35
N SER A 78 2.12 22.64 10.97
CA SER A 78 1.44 22.33 12.23
C SER A 78 2.18 22.82 13.49
N HIS A 79 3.47 23.14 13.38
CA HIS A 79 4.32 23.55 14.49
C HIS A 79 5.06 24.87 14.19
N PRO A 80 4.34 26.00 14.02
CA PRO A 80 4.95 27.28 13.61
C PRO A 80 5.95 27.84 14.63
N ASP A 81 5.82 27.45 15.90
CA ASP A 81 6.69 27.92 16.99
C ASP A 81 7.94 27.05 17.22
N CYS A 82 8.07 25.95 16.47
CA CYS A 82 9.20 25.04 16.61
C CYS A 82 10.42 25.50 15.79
N HIS A 83 11.60 25.42 16.39
CA HIS A 83 12.87 25.65 15.71
C HIS A 83 13.23 24.48 14.79
N GLU A 84 14.12 24.72 13.82
CA GLU A 84 14.60 23.73 12.86
C GLU A 84 15.02 22.40 13.50
N GLY A 85 15.83 22.44 14.57
CA GLY A 85 16.27 21.23 15.27
C GLY A 85 15.12 20.41 15.87
N GLN A 86 14.08 21.07 16.40
CA GLN A 86 12.88 20.40 16.91
C GLN A 86 12.07 19.77 15.78
N LEU A 87 11.89 20.47 14.65
CA LEU A 87 11.21 19.94 13.48
C LEU A 87 11.95 18.74 12.90
N THR A 88 13.27 18.79 12.83
CA THR A 88 14.11 17.68 12.38
C THR A 88 13.99 16.47 13.29
N HIS A 89 13.96 16.66 14.61
CA HIS A 89 13.76 15.59 15.56
C HIS A 89 12.35 14.96 15.44
N LEU A 90 11.30 15.77 15.35
CA LEU A 90 9.93 15.32 15.16
C LEU A 90 9.77 14.52 13.86
N ARG A 91 10.39 14.99 12.78
CA ARG A 91 10.40 14.25 11.50
C ARG A 91 11.05 12.88 11.67
N ALA A 92 12.25 12.81 12.25
CA ALA A 92 12.95 11.55 12.47
C ALA A 92 12.11 10.55 13.29
N LEU A 93 11.43 11.02 14.35
CA LEU A 93 10.52 10.18 15.13
C LEU A 93 9.31 9.72 14.31
N SER A 94 8.75 10.59 13.47
CA SER A 94 7.54 10.28 12.69
C SER A 94 7.79 9.21 11.63
N VAL A 95 8.95 9.22 10.98
CA VAL A 95 9.30 8.30 9.89
C VAL A 95 10.23 7.16 10.33
N CYS A 96 10.38 6.92 11.64
CA CYS A 96 11.16 5.80 12.12
C CYS A 96 10.49 4.45 11.80
N GLU A 97 11.28 3.39 11.71
CA GLU A 97 10.83 2.04 11.37
C GLU A 97 9.64 1.58 12.24
N ALA A 98 9.69 1.84 13.55
CA ALA A 98 8.63 1.44 14.47
C ALA A 98 7.27 2.05 14.10
N ASN A 99 7.24 3.35 13.78
CA ASN A 99 6.01 4.04 13.41
C ASN A 99 5.53 3.64 12.02
N LEU A 100 6.43 3.54 11.05
CA LEU A 100 6.08 3.10 9.69
C LEU A 100 5.58 1.65 9.69
N SER A 101 6.16 0.77 10.51
CA SER A 101 5.67 -0.61 10.68
C SER A 101 4.24 -0.66 11.22
N GLN A 102 3.88 0.21 12.16
CA GLN A 102 2.50 0.30 12.66
C GLN A 102 1.52 0.78 11.58
N VAL A 103 1.92 1.77 10.78
CA VAL A 103 1.11 2.25 9.66
C VAL A 103 0.94 1.15 8.61
N ALA A 104 2.03 0.44 8.26
CA ALA A 104 1.99 -0.67 7.32
C ALA A 104 1.04 -1.79 7.78
N LYS A 105 1.01 -2.11 9.08
CA LYS A 105 0.04 -3.07 9.65
C LYS A 105 -1.40 -2.59 9.52
N LYS A 106 -1.67 -1.32 9.81
CA LYS A 106 -3.03 -0.74 9.67
C LYS A 106 -3.50 -0.72 8.22
N LEU A 107 -2.60 -0.56 7.28
CA LEU A 107 -2.88 -0.57 5.85
C LEU A 107 -2.87 -1.98 5.23
N HIS A 108 -2.59 -3.02 6.01
CA HIS A 108 -2.48 -4.40 5.53
C HIS A 108 -1.43 -4.62 4.43
N VAL A 109 -0.35 -3.83 4.44
CA VAL A 109 0.71 -3.89 3.41
C VAL A 109 1.32 -5.28 3.32
N GLY A 110 1.59 -5.95 4.45
CA GLY A 110 2.18 -7.29 4.50
C GLY A 110 1.34 -8.38 3.83
N GLU A 111 0.03 -8.17 3.68
CA GLU A 111 -0.89 -9.12 3.06
C GLU A 111 -0.87 -9.05 1.53
N VAL A 112 -0.48 -7.89 0.98
CA VAL A 112 -0.40 -7.63 -0.46
C VAL A 112 1.03 -7.59 -0.99
N LEU A 113 2.03 -7.66 -0.11
CA LEU A 113 3.44 -7.65 -0.47
C LEU A 113 3.81 -8.93 -1.22
N ILE A 114 4.47 -8.78 -2.37
CA ILE A 114 4.94 -9.85 -3.23
C ILE A 114 6.39 -10.15 -2.85
N MET A 115 6.62 -11.27 -2.17
CA MET A 115 7.95 -11.69 -1.70
C MET A 115 8.07 -13.21 -1.71
N ASP A 116 9.30 -13.70 -1.72
CA ASP A 116 9.55 -15.14 -1.65
C ASP A 116 9.09 -15.71 -0.30
N LYS A 117 8.68 -16.99 -0.31
CA LYS A 117 8.16 -17.67 0.88
C LYS A 117 9.19 -17.78 2.01
N GLY A 118 10.48 -17.78 1.67
CA GLY A 118 11.58 -17.84 2.63
C GLY A 118 11.78 -16.52 3.42
N ASP A 119 11.35 -15.39 2.88
CA ASP A 119 11.55 -14.05 3.48
C ASP A 119 10.34 -13.57 4.33
N ARG A 120 9.26 -14.34 4.34
CA ARG A 120 8.11 -14.08 5.23
C ARG A 120 8.42 -14.57 6.64
N LYS A 121 8.97 -13.70 7.46
CA LYS A 121 9.13 -13.92 8.92
C LYS A 121 8.14 -13.09 9.71
#